data_951caa701bf2ffdf14c013ea3e96db18
#
_entry.id   951caa701bf2ffdf14c013ea3e96db18
#
_cell.length_a   1.000
_cell.length_b   1.000
_cell.length_c   1.000
_cell.angle_alpha   90.00
_cell.angle_beta   90.00
_cell.angle_gamma   90.00
#
_symmetry.space_group_name_H-M   'P 1'
#
loop_
_entity.id
_entity.type
_entity.pdbx_description
1 polymer ?
#
loop_
_entity_poly.entity_id
_entity_poly.type
_entity_poly.pdbx_seq_one_letter_code
_entity_poly.pdbx_strand_id
1 'polypeptide(L)'
;MRWMRRICYTIFSVTLGGCTPIGGIPNDAPLPAIAPSQALATIAATSTTIDARIAALCQQPGTRIARPAPTRVQCRRLLPPKGAARAILTYDGSLTALPETVLEFDTSALPQLRLTAYVDIPRKDGSTLRLAYPGLRTQRQLMGIMRRLGATAAPE
;
A
#
# COMPACT_ATOMS: atom_id res chain seq x y z
N MET A 1 30.04 34.83 -76.12
CA MET A 1 30.42 35.04 -74.74
C MET A 1 29.27 34.55 -73.87
N ARG A 2 29.37 33.35 -73.29
CA ARG A 2 28.29 32.67 -72.56
C ARG A 2 28.67 32.59 -71.06
N TRP A 3 27.96 33.30 -70.23
CA TRP A 3 28.09 33.21 -68.76
C TRP A 3 27.19 32.09 -68.24
N MET A 4 27.82 31.04 -67.84
CA MET A 4 27.14 29.91 -67.18
C MET A 4 26.97 30.23 -65.67
N ARG A 5 25.73 30.53 -65.27
CA ARG A 5 25.35 30.62 -63.88
C ARG A 5 25.16 29.21 -63.29
N ARG A 6 26.03 28.83 -62.41
CA ARG A 6 25.86 27.63 -61.60
C ARG A 6 24.84 27.91 -60.52
N ILE A 7 23.68 27.24 -60.56
CA ILE A 7 22.69 27.23 -59.54
C ILE A 7 23.04 26.04 -58.62
N CYS A 8 23.48 26.34 -57.41
CA CYS A 8 23.59 25.33 -56.34
C CYS A 8 22.20 24.98 -55.84
N TYR A 9 21.75 23.77 -56.13
CA TYR A 9 20.58 23.19 -55.46
C TYR A 9 21.00 22.68 -54.10
N THR A 10 20.60 23.37 -53.04
CA THR A 10 20.69 22.90 -51.68
C THR A 10 19.55 21.88 -51.46
N ILE A 11 19.91 20.62 -51.41
CA ILE A 11 18.98 19.55 -51.09
C ILE A 11 18.68 19.64 -49.58
N PHE A 12 17.48 20.11 -49.27
CA PHE A 12 16.95 20.12 -47.89
C PHE A 12 16.50 18.69 -47.59
N SER A 13 17.34 17.93 -46.91
CA SER A 13 16.97 16.61 -46.35
C SER A 13 16.01 16.79 -45.22
N VAL A 14 14.72 16.62 -45.49
CA VAL A 14 13.69 16.49 -44.46
C VAL A 14 13.85 15.14 -43.80
N THR A 15 14.48 15.11 -42.62
CA THR A 15 14.46 13.94 -41.75
C THR A 15 13.06 13.77 -41.22
N LEU A 16 12.34 12.81 -41.78
CA LEU A 16 11.09 12.28 -41.21
C LEU A 16 11.40 11.76 -39.79
N GLY A 17 11.07 12.57 -38.80
CA GLY A 17 11.06 12.13 -37.40
C GLY A 17 10.12 10.95 -37.28
N GLY A 18 10.68 9.75 -37.11
CA GLY A 18 9.92 8.55 -36.82
C GLY A 18 9.13 8.77 -35.54
N CYS A 19 7.80 8.73 -35.61
CA CYS A 19 6.95 8.52 -34.49
C CYS A 19 7.32 7.16 -33.91
N THR A 20 8.12 7.15 -32.83
CA THR A 20 8.27 5.97 -32.00
C THR A 20 6.88 5.64 -31.45
N PRO A 21 6.33 4.44 -31.71
CA PRO A 21 5.10 4.06 -31.05
C PRO A 21 5.36 4.16 -29.56
N ILE A 22 4.52 4.92 -28.85
CA ILE A 22 4.48 4.93 -27.38
C ILE A 22 4.26 3.46 -27.03
N GLY A 23 5.33 2.79 -26.59
CA GLY A 23 5.29 1.39 -26.21
C GLY A 23 4.19 1.26 -25.16
N GLY A 24 3.17 0.48 -25.48
CA GLY A 24 2.12 0.16 -24.54
C GLY A 24 2.80 -0.32 -23.26
N ILE A 25 2.44 0.27 -22.12
CA ILE A 25 2.88 -0.19 -20.82
C ILE A 25 2.47 -1.66 -20.77
N PRO A 26 3.41 -2.61 -20.62
CA PRO A 26 3.04 -4.01 -20.52
C PRO A 26 2.11 -4.13 -19.31
N ASN A 27 0.89 -4.62 -19.55
CA ASN A 27 -0.14 -4.83 -18.52
C ASN A 27 0.31 -5.82 -17.43
N ASP A 28 1.46 -6.47 -17.64
CA ASP A 28 2.06 -7.44 -16.71
C ASP A 28 3.16 -6.87 -15.84
N ALA A 29 3.43 -5.56 -15.89
CA ALA A 29 4.35 -4.96 -14.93
C ALA A 29 3.71 -5.07 -13.53
N PRO A 30 4.34 -5.77 -12.56
CA PRO A 30 3.83 -5.80 -11.20
C PRO A 30 3.67 -4.36 -10.72
N LEU A 31 2.45 -4.02 -10.28
CA LEU A 31 2.18 -2.70 -9.71
C LEU A 31 3.26 -2.42 -8.66
N PRO A 32 3.89 -1.24 -8.67
CA PRO A 32 4.94 -0.93 -7.71
C PRO A 32 4.41 -1.20 -6.31
N ALA A 33 5.11 -2.04 -5.57
CA ALA A 33 4.78 -2.34 -4.18
C ALA A 33 4.86 -1.03 -3.39
N ILE A 34 3.72 -0.37 -3.21
CA ILE A 34 3.64 0.84 -2.40
C ILE A 34 3.97 0.42 -0.98
N ALA A 35 5.03 0.99 -0.42
CA ALA A 35 5.44 0.71 0.95
C ALA A 35 4.24 0.86 1.90
N PRO A 36 3.96 -0.11 2.76
CA PRO A 36 2.82 -0.06 3.66
C PRO A 36 2.93 1.16 4.56
N SER A 37 1.79 1.82 4.83
CA SER A 37 1.74 2.88 5.83
C SER A 37 2.09 2.31 7.19
N GLN A 38 3.20 2.75 7.73
CA GLN A 38 3.75 2.28 8.99
C GLN A 38 3.88 3.41 9.99
N ALA A 39 3.64 3.09 11.26
CA ALA A 39 4.01 3.90 12.40
C ALA A 39 4.93 3.09 13.31
N LEU A 40 5.97 3.73 13.81
CA LEU A 40 6.89 3.18 14.79
C LEU A 40 6.81 4.04 16.06
N ALA A 41 6.69 3.40 17.21
CA ALA A 41 6.65 4.11 18.48
C ALA A 41 7.28 3.27 19.59
N THR A 42 7.80 3.92 20.62
CA THR A 42 8.32 3.24 21.81
C THR A 42 7.20 3.03 22.83
N ILE A 43 7.14 1.85 23.41
CA ILE A 43 6.17 1.51 24.43
C ILE A 43 6.86 0.88 25.65
N ALA A 44 6.66 1.50 26.81
CA ALA A 44 7.19 0.99 28.08
C ALA A 44 6.18 0.03 28.73
N ALA A 45 6.02 -1.17 28.15
CA ALA A 45 5.12 -2.17 28.68
C ALA A 45 5.61 -3.59 28.34
N THR A 46 5.19 -4.58 29.11
CA THR A 46 5.48 -5.99 28.82
C THR A 46 4.66 -6.49 27.64
N SER A 47 5.13 -7.54 26.97
CA SER A 47 4.42 -8.14 25.82
C SER A 47 2.99 -8.54 26.15
N THR A 48 2.75 -9.13 27.32
CA THR A 48 1.40 -9.52 27.79
C THR A 48 0.46 -8.33 27.96
N THR A 49 0.97 -7.22 28.52
CA THR A 49 0.19 -6.00 28.69
C THR A 49 -0.16 -5.37 27.33
N ILE A 50 0.79 -5.36 26.40
CA ILE A 50 0.57 -4.85 25.04
C ILE A 50 -0.46 -5.71 24.31
N ASP A 51 -0.33 -7.03 24.37
CA ASP A 51 -1.28 -7.97 23.77
C ASP A 51 -2.70 -7.75 24.26
N ALA A 52 -2.88 -7.57 25.57
CA ALA A 52 -4.18 -7.28 26.15
C ALA A 52 -4.77 -5.95 25.65
N ARG A 53 -3.94 -4.90 25.54
CA ARG A 53 -4.35 -3.59 25.00
C ARG A 53 -4.72 -3.66 23.53
N ILE A 54 -3.94 -4.40 22.73
CA ILE A 54 -4.24 -4.62 21.31
C ILE A 54 -5.54 -5.39 21.16
N ALA A 55 -5.73 -6.46 21.96
CA ALA A 55 -6.96 -7.23 21.95
C ALA A 55 -8.19 -6.35 22.28
N ALA A 56 -8.10 -5.50 23.31
CA ALA A 56 -9.16 -4.55 23.64
C ALA A 56 -9.45 -3.56 22.49
N LEU A 57 -8.41 -3.06 21.82
CA LEU A 57 -8.55 -2.17 20.65
C LEU A 57 -9.29 -2.86 19.50
N CYS A 58 -9.07 -4.17 19.30
CA CYS A 58 -9.67 -4.95 18.22
C CYS A 58 -11.09 -5.46 18.55
N GLN A 59 -11.61 -5.25 19.76
CA GLN A 59 -12.95 -5.70 20.17
C GLN A 59 -14.11 -4.86 19.60
N GLN A 60 -13.91 -4.21 18.45
CA GLN A 60 -14.98 -3.47 17.79
C GLN A 60 -15.90 -4.43 17.00
N PRO A 61 -17.21 -4.13 16.90
CA PRO A 61 -18.13 -4.93 16.12
C PRO A 61 -17.64 -5.13 14.68
N GLY A 62 -17.67 -6.37 14.20
CA GLY A 62 -17.22 -6.73 12.85
C GLY A 62 -15.70 -6.79 12.68
N THR A 63 -14.93 -6.68 13.75
CA THR A 63 -13.47 -6.89 13.74
C THR A 63 -13.14 -8.28 14.27
N ARG A 64 -12.26 -8.98 13.58
CA ARG A 64 -11.70 -10.26 14.03
C ARG A 64 -10.21 -10.13 14.32
N ILE A 65 -9.73 -10.88 15.29
CA ILE A 65 -8.31 -10.95 15.65
C ILE A 65 -7.70 -12.17 14.96
N ALA A 66 -6.56 -11.98 14.29
CA ALA A 66 -5.73 -13.06 13.77
C ALA A 66 -4.30 -12.93 14.32
N ARG A 67 -3.64 -14.06 14.52
CA ARG A 67 -2.25 -14.14 14.99
C ARG A 67 -1.42 -14.96 14.00
N PRO A 68 -0.90 -14.35 12.94
CA PRO A 68 -0.11 -15.06 11.93
C PRO A 68 1.26 -15.52 12.48
N ALA A 69 1.73 -14.89 13.57
CA ALA A 69 2.94 -15.29 14.29
C ALA A 69 2.81 -14.91 15.78
N PRO A 70 3.64 -15.48 16.68
CA PRO A 70 3.60 -15.17 18.12
C PRO A 70 3.76 -13.66 18.42
N THR A 71 4.55 -12.95 17.63
CA THR A 71 4.84 -11.53 17.78
C THR A 71 3.99 -10.63 16.89
N ARG A 72 3.03 -11.19 16.13
CA ARG A 72 2.19 -10.44 15.20
C ARG A 72 0.72 -10.63 15.51
N VAL A 73 0.04 -9.52 15.74
CA VAL A 73 -1.41 -9.47 15.97
C VAL A 73 -2.06 -8.63 14.88
N GLN A 74 -3.10 -9.15 14.25
CA GLN A 74 -3.87 -8.45 13.23
C GLN A 74 -5.29 -8.23 13.68
N CYS A 75 -5.76 -6.97 13.60
CA CYS A 75 -7.17 -6.63 13.66
C CYS A 75 -7.69 -6.54 12.22
N ARG A 76 -8.56 -7.44 11.83
CA ARG A 76 -9.09 -7.54 10.47
C ARG A 76 -10.56 -7.15 10.46
N ARG A 77 -10.96 -6.28 9.55
CA ARG A 77 -12.34 -5.82 9.40
C ARG A 77 -12.71 -5.75 7.93
N LEU A 78 -13.90 -6.24 7.59
CA LEU A 78 -14.42 -6.11 6.24
C LEU A 78 -14.50 -4.64 5.80
N LEU A 79 -14.14 -4.38 4.56
CA LEU A 79 -14.36 -3.07 3.96
C LEU A 79 -15.86 -2.76 3.90
N PRO A 80 -16.25 -1.49 4.08
CA PRO A 80 -17.63 -1.08 3.82
C PRO A 80 -18.07 -1.46 2.40
N PRO A 81 -19.37 -1.78 2.15
CA PRO A 81 -19.84 -2.32 0.88
C PRO A 81 -19.37 -1.54 -0.36
N LYS A 82 -19.44 -0.21 -0.32
CA LYS A 82 -18.96 0.65 -1.43
C LYS A 82 -17.46 0.50 -1.68
N GLY A 83 -16.67 0.43 -0.61
CA GLY A 83 -15.22 0.24 -0.69
C GLY A 83 -14.86 -1.16 -1.20
N ALA A 84 -15.54 -2.18 -0.70
CA ALA A 84 -15.37 -3.56 -1.14
C ALA A 84 -15.69 -3.73 -2.62
N ALA A 85 -16.83 -3.24 -3.07
CA ALA A 85 -17.23 -3.30 -4.48
C ALA A 85 -16.19 -2.63 -5.40
N ARG A 86 -15.73 -1.42 -5.02
CA ARG A 86 -14.69 -0.72 -5.78
C ARG A 86 -13.39 -1.51 -5.82
N ALA A 87 -12.95 -2.05 -4.68
CA ALA A 87 -11.71 -2.84 -4.61
C ALA A 87 -11.79 -4.09 -5.48
N ILE A 88 -12.92 -4.83 -5.43
CA ILE A 88 -13.16 -6.03 -6.23
C ILE A 88 -13.10 -5.69 -7.72
N LEU A 89 -13.80 -4.65 -8.17
CA LEU A 89 -13.84 -4.25 -9.58
C LEU A 89 -12.48 -3.75 -10.09
N THR A 90 -11.75 -2.99 -9.26
CA THR A 90 -10.48 -2.38 -9.69
C THR A 90 -9.33 -3.39 -9.74
N TYR A 91 -9.34 -4.40 -8.86
CA TYR A 91 -8.18 -5.27 -8.64
C TYR A 91 -8.47 -6.75 -8.91
N ASP A 92 -9.52 -7.03 -9.67
CA ASP A 92 -9.98 -8.40 -10.00
C ASP A 92 -10.18 -9.27 -8.74
N GLY A 93 -10.84 -8.67 -7.76
CA GLY A 93 -11.10 -9.31 -6.47
C GLY A 93 -12.12 -10.44 -6.55
N SER A 94 -12.04 -11.34 -5.60
CA SER A 94 -13.00 -12.44 -5.43
C SER A 94 -14.34 -11.91 -4.93
N LEU A 95 -15.45 -12.53 -5.39
CA LEU A 95 -16.78 -12.28 -4.87
C LEU A 95 -17.12 -13.16 -3.65
N THR A 96 -16.39 -14.25 -3.47
CA THR A 96 -16.60 -15.21 -2.37
C THR A 96 -15.80 -14.88 -1.12
N ALA A 97 -14.70 -14.10 -1.26
CA ALA A 97 -13.88 -13.63 -0.16
C ALA A 97 -13.76 -12.12 -0.25
N LEU A 98 -14.35 -11.40 0.71
CA LEU A 98 -14.43 -9.95 0.66
C LEU A 98 -13.11 -9.29 1.12
N PRO A 99 -12.78 -8.10 0.56
CA PRO A 99 -11.63 -7.32 0.99
C PRO A 99 -11.73 -6.87 2.45
N GLU A 100 -10.58 -6.90 3.14
CA GLU A 100 -10.48 -6.54 4.55
C GLU A 100 -9.43 -5.44 4.78
N THR A 101 -9.75 -4.48 5.62
CA THR A 101 -8.75 -3.60 6.23
C THR A 101 -8.04 -4.36 7.34
N VAL A 102 -6.72 -4.28 7.37
CA VAL A 102 -5.86 -4.94 8.34
C VAL A 102 -5.01 -3.90 9.07
N LEU A 103 -5.05 -3.93 10.39
CA LEU A 103 -4.08 -3.28 11.26
C LEU A 103 -3.19 -4.37 11.84
N GLU A 104 -1.93 -4.38 11.48
CA GLU A 104 -0.96 -5.38 11.94
C GLU A 104 0.01 -4.74 12.94
N PHE A 105 0.02 -5.29 14.14
CA PHE A 105 0.93 -4.93 15.23
C PHE A 105 2.06 -5.95 15.27
N ASP A 106 3.30 -5.47 15.23
CA ASP A 106 4.50 -6.29 15.36
C ASP A 106 5.25 -5.91 16.65
N THR A 107 5.31 -6.86 17.56
CA THR A 107 5.93 -6.75 18.89
C THR A 107 7.30 -7.42 18.95
N SER A 108 7.87 -7.86 17.81
CA SER A 108 9.14 -8.59 17.76
C SER A 108 10.35 -7.78 18.25
N ALA A 109 10.27 -6.46 18.16
CA ALA A 109 11.38 -5.55 18.50
C ALA A 109 11.07 -4.67 19.73
N LEU A 110 10.27 -5.15 20.70
CA LEU A 110 10.00 -4.38 21.90
C LEU A 110 11.29 -3.90 22.57
N PRO A 111 11.32 -2.64 23.08
CA PRO A 111 10.21 -1.72 23.30
C PRO A 111 9.70 -0.96 22.05
N GLN A 112 10.20 -1.22 20.87
CA GLN A 112 9.70 -0.63 19.64
C GLN A 112 8.50 -1.42 19.13
N LEU A 113 7.32 -0.77 19.12
CA LEU A 113 6.09 -1.31 18.54
C LEU A 113 5.93 -0.78 17.12
N ARG A 114 5.71 -1.68 16.16
CA ARG A 114 5.41 -1.31 14.78
C ARG A 114 3.93 -1.56 14.48
N LEU A 115 3.28 -0.59 13.88
CA LEU A 115 1.91 -0.70 13.39
C LEU A 115 1.89 -0.47 11.89
N THR A 116 1.35 -1.43 11.15
CA THR A 116 1.19 -1.37 9.70
C THR A 116 -0.30 -1.43 9.36
N ALA A 117 -0.75 -0.58 8.44
CA ALA A 117 -2.11 -0.59 7.91
C ALA A 117 -2.11 -0.89 6.41
N TYR A 118 -2.97 -1.80 6.00
CA TYR A 118 -3.15 -2.19 4.61
C TYR A 118 -4.54 -2.76 4.37
N VAL A 119 -4.89 -2.96 3.09
CA VAL A 119 -6.07 -3.71 2.69
C VAL A 119 -5.62 -4.98 1.99
N ASP A 120 -6.11 -6.10 2.45
CA ASP A 120 -5.99 -7.38 1.76
C ASP A 120 -7.19 -7.55 0.83
N ILE A 121 -6.93 -7.78 -0.45
CA ILE A 121 -7.94 -8.03 -1.48
C ILE A 121 -7.71 -9.45 -2.00
N PRO A 122 -8.52 -10.43 -1.56
CA PRO A 122 -8.50 -11.76 -2.15
C PRO A 122 -8.86 -11.69 -3.62
N ARG A 123 -8.07 -12.30 -4.49
CA ARG A 123 -8.27 -12.31 -5.95
C ARG A 123 -8.95 -13.61 -6.41
N LYS A 124 -9.49 -13.60 -7.62
CA LYS A 124 -10.14 -14.77 -8.24
C LYS A 124 -9.19 -15.93 -8.45
N ASP A 125 -7.91 -15.66 -8.65
CA ASP A 125 -6.85 -16.66 -8.82
C ASP A 125 -6.38 -17.33 -7.51
N GLY A 126 -7.00 -16.98 -6.37
CA GLY A 126 -6.65 -17.47 -5.05
C GLY A 126 -5.50 -16.70 -4.38
N SER A 127 -4.85 -15.78 -5.07
CA SER A 127 -3.84 -14.91 -4.48
C SER A 127 -4.49 -13.80 -3.63
N THR A 128 -3.67 -13.09 -2.84
CA THR A 128 -4.11 -11.90 -2.10
C THR A 128 -3.26 -10.71 -2.48
N LEU A 129 -3.89 -9.67 -3.01
CA LEU A 129 -3.24 -8.39 -3.25
C LEU A 129 -3.28 -7.56 -1.97
N ARG A 130 -2.11 -7.10 -1.52
CA ARG A 130 -1.99 -6.20 -0.38
C ARG A 130 -1.79 -4.77 -0.85
N LEU A 131 -2.72 -3.89 -0.49
CA LEU A 131 -2.64 -2.46 -0.80
C LEU A 131 -2.34 -1.67 0.46
N ALA A 132 -1.30 -0.85 0.40
CA ALA A 132 -1.01 0.13 1.42
C ALA A 132 -1.70 1.45 1.10
N TYR A 133 -2.06 2.21 2.14
CA TYR A 133 -2.54 3.59 1.99
C TYR A 133 -1.42 4.54 2.41
N PRO A 134 -0.56 5.00 1.49
CA PRO A 134 0.44 5.99 1.83
C PRO A 134 -0.26 7.34 2.06
N GLY A 135 0.23 8.10 3.03
CA GLY A 135 -0.18 9.47 3.23
C GLY A 135 -0.14 9.93 4.68
N LEU A 136 0.07 11.24 4.85
CA LEU A 136 0.15 11.88 6.17
C LEU A 136 -1.11 11.67 7.02
N ARG A 137 -2.28 11.59 6.41
CA ARG A 137 -3.54 11.32 7.14
C ARG A 137 -3.52 9.94 7.77
N THR A 138 -3.14 8.91 7.01
CA THR A 138 -3.04 7.54 7.50
C THR A 138 -2.00 7.46 8.62
N GLN A 139 -0.82 8.05 8.42
CA GLN A 139 0.22 8.06 9.42
C GLN A 139 -0.24 8.72 10.74
N ARG A 140 -0.95 9.86 10.68
CA ARG A 140 -1.53 10.50 11.87
C ARG A 140 -2.54 9.61 12.58
N GLN A 141 -3.38 8.88 11.84
CA GLN A 141 -4.32 7.92 12.40
C GLN A 141 -3.60 6.77 13.11
N LEU A 142 -2.56 6.20 12.49
CA LEU A 142 -1.76 5.14 13.11
C LEU A 142 -1.07 5.63 14.39
N MET A 143 -0.48 6.81 14.39
CA MET A 143 0.10 7.42 15.59
C MET A 143 -0.96 7.68 16.67
N GLY A 144 -2.19 8.04 16.29
CA GLY A 144 -3.31 8.15 17.22
C GLY A 144 -3.68 6.81 17.87
N ILE A 145 -3.61 5.72 17.13
CA ILE A 145 -3.81 4.36 17.65
C ILE A 145 -2.68 3.99 18.62
N MET A 146 -1.43 4.24 18.22
CA MET A 146 -0.26 3.96 19.06
C MET A 146 -0.30 4.68 20.42
N ARG A 147 -0.71 5.97 20.41
CA ARG A 147 -0.89 6.73 21.67
C ARG A 147 -1.94 6.13 22.57
N ARG A 148 -3.05 5.61 22.04
CA ARG A 148 -4.07 4.90 22.82
C ARG A 148 -3.56 3.62 23.46
N LEU A 149 -2.55 2.98 22.87
CA LEU A 149 -1.85 1.85 23.47
C LEU A 149 -0.83 2.26 24.54
N GLY A 150 -0.61 3.56 24.74
CA GLY A 150 0.38 4.09 25.68
C GLY A 150 1.78 4.23 25.09
N ALA A 151 1.89 4.22 23.76
CA ALA A 151 3.16 4.43 23.09
C ALA A 151 3.48 5.92 22.97
N THR A 152 4.78 6.25 23.10
CA THR A 152 5.33 7.58 22.83
C THR A 152 5.96 7.58 21.44
N ALA A 153 6.02 8.76 20.80
CA ALA A 153 6.72 8.88 19.54
C ALA A 153 8.17 8.39 19.71
N ALA A 154 8.68 7.65 18.72
CA ALA A 154 10.11 7.33 18.71
C ALA A 154 10.91 8.64 18.65
N PRO A 155 12.01 8.77 19.41
CA PRO A 155 12.92 9.88 19.22
C PRO A 155 13.46 9.86 17.79
N GLU A 156 13.50 11.03 17.15
CA GLU A 156 14.10 11.23 15.81
C GLU A 156 15.62 11.06 15.86
#